data_76ee96795b1d09a704ce3c89fb67c164
#
_entry.id   76ee96795b1d09a704ce3c89fb67c164
#
_cell.length_a   1.000
_cell.length_b   1.000
_cell.length_c   1.000
_cell.angle_alpha   90.00
_cell.angle_beta   90.00
_cell.angle_gamma   90.00
#
_symmetry.space_group_name_H-M   'P 1'
#
loop_
_entity.id
_entity.type
_entity.pdbx_description
1 polymer ?
#
loop_
_entity_poly.entity_id
_entity_poly.type
_entity_poly.pdbx_seq_one_letter_code
_entity_poly.pdbx_strand_id
1 'polypeptide(L)'
;MPPRDLDELDRYVIYRLQGNARGTSAAEIAADYGVSPSTVRNRIGRLEEDDVIRGSHLDIDYELVGYQLFTTIFCTAPIPERERLARDALEIPGVVSVRELMTGEENIHVVAVGRDGDDLSRIGRDLASLGLGIVEEELVHNEYFCPFHWFDEGRGADADSGE
;
A
#
# COMPACT_ATOMS: atom_id res chain seq x y z
N MET A 1 -0.78 17.90 -9.41
CA MET A 1 -0.15 17.43 -10.66
C MET A 1 -1.24 16.85 -11.55
N PRO A 2 -1.29 17.10 -12.87
CA PRO A 2 -2.28 16.45 -13.72
C PRO A 2 -2.05 14.94 -13.75
N PRO A 3 -3.11 14.13 -13.90
CA PRO A 3 -2.95 12.68 -14.02
C PRO A 3 -2.07 12.36 -15.24
N ARG A 4 -1.17 11.39 -15.07
CA ARG A 4 -0.31 10.92 -16.16
C ARG A 4 -1.14 10.06 -17.10
N ASP A 5 -0.95 10.25 -18.39
CA ASP A 5 -1.51 9.36 -19.41
C ASP A 5 -0.62 8.08 -19.46
N LEU A 6 -1.17 6.96 -18.99
CA LEU A 6 -0.53 5.66 -19.00
C LEU A 6 -0.95 4.90 -20.25
N ASP A 7 0.04 4.42 -21.03
CA ASP A 7 -0.26 3.52 -22.15
C ASP A 7 -0.57 2.09 -21.65
N GLU A 8 -0.95 1.19 -22.55
CA GLU A 8 -1.32 -0.18 -22.21
C GLU A 8 -0.16 -0.97 -21.59
N LEU A 9 1.08 -0.74 -22.05
CA LEU A 9 2.25 -1.38 -21.47
C LEU A 9 2.53 -0.89 -20.06
N ASP A 10 2.39 0.41 -19.79
CA ASP A 10 2.55 0.98 -18.44
C ASP A 10 1.53 0.35 -17.47
N ARG A 11 0.25 0.25 -17.87
CA ARG A 11 -0.81 -0.38 -17.07
C ARG A 11 -0.52 -1.84 -16.79
N TYR A 12 -0.12 -2.59 -17.81
CA TYR A 12 0.23 -3.99 -17.66
C TYR A 12 1.43 -4.21 -16.74
N VAL A 13 2.47 -3.39 -16.85
CA VAL A 13 3.64 -3.44 -15.96
C VAL A 13 3.19 -3.22 -14.50
N ILE A 14 2.37 -2.20 -14.24
CA ILE A 14 1.85 -1.92 -12.90
C ILE A 14 1.02 -3.09 -12.38
N TYR A 15 0.12 -3.64 -13.19
CA TYR A 15 -0.72 -4.79 -12.82
C TYR A 15 0.10 -5.99 -12.38
N ARG A 16 1.12 -6.36 -13.17
CA ARG A 16 2.01 -7.49 -12.89
C ARG A 16 2.81 -7.27 -11.60
N LEU A 17 3.32 -6.06 -11.39
CA LEU A 17 4.07 -5.70 -10.19
C LEU A 17 3.19 -5.62 -8.94
N GLN A 18 1.94 -5.17 -9.05
CA GLN A 18 0.99 -5.20 -7.94
C GLN A 18 0.68 -6.63 -7.47
N GLY A 19 0.65 -7.60 -8.39
CA GLY A 19 0.43 -8.99 -8.05
C GLY A 19 1.60 -9.61 -7.29
N ASN A 20 2.83 -9.37 -7.74
CA ASN A 20 4.05 -9.88 -7.09
C ASN A 20 5.29 -9.10 -7.55
N ALA A 21 5.55 -7.95 -6.96
CA ALA A 21 6.69 -7.11 -7.33
C ALA A 21 8.05 -7.81 -7.21
N ARG A 22 8.22 -8.68 -6.20
CA ARG A 22 9.49 -9.37 -5.96
C ARG A 22 9.71 -10.57 -6.86
N GLY A 23 8.64 -11.31 -7.19
CA GLY A 23 8.71 -12.52 -7.99
C GLY A 23 8.55 -12.29 -9.49
N THR A 24 8.17 -11.08 -9.92
CA THR A 24 7.93 -10.74 -11.32
C THR A 24 9.14 -10.01 -11.90
N SER A 25 9.83 -10.64 -12.84
CA SER A 25 10.98 -10.04 -13.52
C SER A 25 10.57 -9.24 -14.75
N ALA A 26 11.39 -8.24 -15.11
CA ALA A 26 11.20 -7.51 -16.37
C ALA A 26 11.26 -8.42 -17.61
N ALA A 27 11.96 -9.56 -17.53
CA ALA A 27 12.03 -10.53 -18.60
C ALA A 27 10.72 -11.29 -18.78
N GLU A 28 10.06 -11.68 -17.70
CA GLU A 28 8.74 -12.34 -17.74
C GLU A 28 7.67 -11.39 -18.29
N ILE A 29 7.60 -10.15 -17.79
CA ILE A 29 6.66 -9.13 -18.31
C ILE A 29 6.90 -8.91 -19.81
N ALA A 30 8.18 -8.83 -20.23
CA ALA A 30 8.56 -8.60 -21.61
C ALA A 30 8.15 -9.77 -22.51
N ALA A 31 8.34 -11.01 -22.06
CA ALA A 31 7.94 -12.21 -22.78
C ALA A 31 6.41 -12.27 -22.97
N ASP A 32 5.66 -11.98 -21.90
CA ASP A 32 4.20 -12.01 -21.94
C ASP A 32 3.60 -10.90 -22.81
N TYR A 33 4.27 -9.74 -22.87
CA TYR A 33 3.77 -8.59 -23.64
C TYR A 33 4.30 -8.52 -25.08
N GLY A 34 5.38 -9.25 -25.38
CA GLY A 34 6.00 -9.23 -26.72
C GLY A 34 6.94 -8.05 -26.96
N VAL A 35 7.62 -7.57 -25.93
CA VAL A 35 8.60 -6.47 -25.99
C VAL A 35 9.96 -6.93 -25.45
N SER A 36 10.99 -6.05 -25.49
CA SER A 36 12.29 -6.38 -24.90
C SER A 36 12.30 -6.16 -23.37
N PRO A 37 13.10 -6.93 -22.61
CA PRO A 37 13.29 -6.70 -21.19
C PRO A 37 13.83 -5.30 -20.84
N SER A 38 14.62 -4.71 -21.74
CA SER A 38 15.10 -3.33 -21.57
C SER A 38 13.98 -2.32 -21.70
N THR A 39 13.00 -2.55 -22.58
CA THR A 39 11.80 -1.71 -22.69
C THR A 39 11.04 -1.71 -21.38
N VAL A 40 10.79 -2.88 -20.78
CA VAL A 40 10.09 -3.00 -19.50
C VAL A 40 10.85 -2.30 -18.37
N ARG A 41 12.18 -2.52 -18.26
CA ARG A 41 12.99 -1.82 -17.23
C ARG A 41 12.93 -0.29 -17.37
N ASN A 42 12.99 0.22 -18.60
CA ASN A 42 12.89 1.65 -18.84
C ASN A 42 11.49 2.19 -18.46
N ARG A 43 10.42 1.41 -18.67
CA ARG A 43 9.06 1.78 -18.25
C ARG A 43 8.93 1.83 -16.72
N ILE A 44 9.43 0.82 -16.02
CA ILE A 44 9.46 0.80 -14.56
C ILE A 44 10.20 2.01 -14.02
N GLY A 45 11.42 2.28 -14.51
CA GLY A 45 12.20 3.44 -14.07
C GLY A 45 11.48 4.78 -14.26
N ARG A 46 10.78 4.97 -15.40
CA ARG A 46 9.97 6.17 -15.63
C ARG A 46 8.76 6.27 -14.72
N LEU A 47 8.11 5.14 -14.42
CA LEU A 47 6.97 5.11 -13.49
C LEU A 47 7.41 5.42 -12.05
N GLU A 48 8.63 5.03 -11.68
CA GLU A 48 9.25 5.37 -10.40
C GLU A 48 9.68 6.84 -10.36
N GLU A 49 10.36 7.35 -11.39
CA GLU A 49 10.76 8.76 -11.50
C GLU A 49 9.58 9.74 -11.46
N ASP A 50 8.42 9.32 -11.96
CA ASP A 50 7.19 10.12 -12.00
C ASP A 50 6.27 9.89 -10.78
N ASP A 51 6.74 9.22 -9.73
CA ASP A 51 5.99 8.89 -8.51
C ASP A 51 4.67 8.11 -8.75
N VAL A 52 4.52 7.45 -9.91
CA VAL A 52 3.40 6.53 -10.17
C VAL A 52 3.60 5.24 -9.37
N ILE A 53 4.82 4.68 -9.39
CA ILE A 53 5.25 3.59 -8.50
C ILE A 53 6.07 4.24 -7.38
N ARG A 54 5.51 4.30 -6.18
CA ARG A 54 6.16 4.91 -5.02
C ARG A 54 6.91 3.91 -4.14
N GLY A 55 6.79 2.63 -4.43
CA GLY A 55 7.44 1.55 -3.68
C GLY A 55 6.66 0.24 -3.77
N SER A 56 7.22 -0.77 -3.14
CA SER A 56 6.58 -2.08 -2.95
C SER A 56 6.68 -2.50 -1.49
N HIS A 57 5.65 -3.16 -0.98
CA HIS A 57 5.59 -3.64 0.38
C HIS A 57 5.48 -5.16 0.38
N LEU A 58 6.03 -5.79 1.41
CA LEU A 58 5.84 -7.21 1.65
C LEU A 58 4.54 -7.40 2.44
N ASP A 59 3.74 -8.36 2.02
CA ASP A 59 2.68 -8.91 2.84
C ASP A 59 3.30 -9.89 3.84
N ILE A 60 3.14 -9.61 5.13
CA ILE A 60 3.80 -10.35 6.22
C ILE A 60 2.72 -10.92 7.12
N ASP A 61 2.74 -12.24 7.31
CA ASP A 61 2.00 -12.88 8.38
C ASP A 61 2.72 -12.60 9.72
N TYR A 62 2.24 -11.57 10.41
CA TYR A 62 2.83 -11.13 11.68
C TYR A 62 2.64 -12.15 12.79
N GLU A 63 1.58 -12.95 12.78
CA GLU A 63 1.32 -14.00 13.77
C GLU A 63 2.41 -15.07 13.71
N LEU A 64 2.81 -15.50 12.50
CA LEU A 64 3.88 -16.50 12.32
C LEU A 64 5.25 -16.03 12.79
N VAL A 65 5.49 -14.72 12.89
CA VAL A 65 6.73 -14.15 13.39
C VAL A 65 6.63 -13.64 14.84
N GLY A 66 5.55 -14.03 15.55
CA GLY A 66 5.41 -13.82 16.99
C GLY A 66 4.71 -12.53 17.42
N TYR A 67 4.06 -11.82 16.47
CA TYR A 67 3.26 -10.63 16.74
C TYR A 67 1.79 -10.98 16.54
N GLN A 68 1.08 -11.31 17.62
CA GLN A 68 -0.26 -11.87 17.58
C GLN A 68 -1.38 -10.83 17.50
N LEU A 69 -1.05 -9.57 17.74
CA LEU A 69 -2.02 -8.49 17.72
C LEU A 69 -1.76 -7.57 16.51
N PHE A 70 -2.65 -7.65 15.54
CA PHE A 70 -2.68 -6.77 14.38
C PHE A 70 -3.92 -5.90 14.50
N THR A 71 -3.75 -4.58 14.60
CA THR A 71 -4.83 -3.67 14.96
C THR A 71 -4.88 -2.44 14.07
N THR A 72 -6.08 -1.91 13.86
CA THR A 72 -6.28 -0.56 13.31
C THR A 72 -6.76 0.34 14.43
N ILE A 73 -6.05 1.44 14.66
CA ILE A 73 -6.37 2.48 15.64
C ILE A 73 -6.92 3.69 14.90
N PHE A 74 -8.17 4.04 15.19
CA PHE A 74 -8.85 5.19 14.60
C PHE A 74 -8.58 6.42 15.44
N CYS A 75 -8.05 7.47 14.80
CA CYS A 75 -7.64 8.67 15.47
C CYS A 75 -8.21 9.92 14.81
N THR A 76 -8.35 10.98 15.63
CA THR A 76 -8.63 12.34 15.17
C THR A 76 -7.38 13.19 15.24
N ALA A 77 -7.19 14.07 14.25
CA ALA A 77 -6.14 15.06 14.23
C ALA A 77 -6.68 16.41 13.74
N PRO A 78 -6.17 17.55 14.27
CA PRO A 78 -6.48 18.86 13.71
C PRO A 78 -6.04 18.93 12.23
N ILE A 79 -6.91 19.43 11.35
CA ILE A 79 -6.66 19.48 9.91
C ILE A 79 -5.29 20.06 9.54
N PRO A 80 -4.82 21.20 10.14
CA PRO A 80 -3.53 21.79 9.79
C PRO A 80 -2.32 20.94 10.19
N GLU A 81 -2.48 20.01 11.14
CA GLU A 81 -1.40 19.18 11.68
C GLU A 81 -1.45 17.74 11.18
N ARG A 82 -2.50 17.38 10.47
CA ARG A 82 -2.83 16.00 10.10
C ARG A 82 -1.69 15.29 9.37
N GLU A 83 -1.14 15.91 8.31
CA GLU A 83 -0.04 15.33 7.55
C GLU A 83 1.22 15.13 8.41
N ARG A 84 1.56 16.09 9.25
CA ARG A 84 2.70 15.99 10.16
C ARG A 84 2.50 14.85 11.16
N LEU A 85 1.33 14.82 11.83
CA LEU A 85 1.00 13.78 12.81
C LEU A 85 0.97 12.38 12.19
N ALA A 86 0.48 12.24 10.94
CA ALA A 86 0.51 10.97 10.22
C ALA A 86 1.94 10.49 9.96
N ARG A 87 2.85 11.39 9.60
CA ARG A 87 4.27 11.06 9.40
C ARG A 87 4.98 10.72 10.71
N ASP A 88 4.74 11.53 11.75
CA ASP A 88 5.34 11.30 13.08
C ASP A 88 4.87 9.96 13.67
N ALA A 89 3.62 9.56 13.43
CA ALA A 89 3.09 8.28 13.88
C ALA A 89 3.80 7.07 13.24
N LEU A 90 4.33 7.18 12.02
CA LEU A 90 5.11 6.12 11.37
C LEU A 90 6.44 5.83 12.08
N GLU A 91 6.96 6.77 12.87
CA GLU A 91 8.21 6.59 13.62
C GLU A 91 8.00 5.82 14.94
N ILE A 92 6.75 5.56 15.34
CA ILE A 92 6.44 4.80 16.55
C ILE A 92 6.70 3.33 16.32
N PRO A 93 7.56 2.67 17.13
CA PRO A 93 7.84 1.25 16.99
C PRO A 93 6.57 0.40 17.15
N GLY A 94 6.27 -0.41 16.16
CA GLY A 94 5.06 -1.23 16.07
C GLY A 94 4.00 -0.65 15.12
N VAL A 95 4.11 0.61 14.70
CA VAL A 95 3.28 1.15 13.63
C VAL A 95 3.83 0.68 12.29
N VAL A 96 2.98 0.13 11.44
CA VAL A 96 3.35 -0.43 10.12
C VAL A 96 2.78 0.34 8.95
N SER A 97 1.65 1.04 9.15
CA SER A 97 1.12 1.97 8.15
C SER A 97 0.23 3.03 8.78
N VAL A 98 0.09 4.16 8.09
CA VAL A 98 -0.84 5.24 8.47
C VAL A 98 -1.59 5.69 7.23
N ARG A 99 -2.90 5.86 7.37
CA ARG A 99 -3.76 6.45 6.34
C ARG A 99 -4.26 7.80 6.81
N GLU A 100 -4.01 8.82 6.01
CA GLU A 100 -4.60 10.14 6.18
C GLU A 100 -5.86 10.23 5.33
N LEU A 101 -7.01 10.57 5.93
CA LEU A 101 -8.29 10.69 5.26
C LEU A 101 -8.64 12.16 5.03
N MET A 102 -9.19 12.47 3.86
CA MET A 102 -9.60 13.84 3.51
C MET A 102 -10.88 14.28 4.24
N THR A 103 -11.73 13.32 4.56
CA THR A 103 -13.07 13.55 5.15
C THR A 103 -13.29 12.63 6.33
N GLY A 104 -14.19 13.03 7.22
CA GLY A 104 -14.51 12.27 8.42
C GLY A 104 -13.89 12.87 9.67
N GLU A 105 -14.46 12.52 10.80
CA GLU A 105 -13.98 12.94 12.13
C GLU A 105 -12.74 12.14 12.50
N GLU A 106 -12.75 10.83 12.25
CA GLU A 106 -11.63 9.90 12.38
C GLU A 106 -10.75 9.98 11.13
N ASN A 107 -9.90 10.97 11.08
CA ASN A 107 -9.18 11.34 9.87
C ASN A 107 -7.74 10.81 9.79
N ILE A 108 -7.30 10.00 10.79
CA ILE A 108 -6.05 9.26 10.81
C ILE A 108 -6.34 7.81 11.23
N HIS A 109 -5.99 6.86 10.38
CA HIS A 109 -6.04 5.44 10.70
C HIS A 109 -4.63 4.90 10.79
N VAL A 110 -4.26 4.37 11.95
CA VAL A 110 -2.95 3.82 12.24
C VAL A 110 -3.06 2.30 12.30
N VAL A 111 -2.29 1.60 11.48
CA VAL A 111 -2.15 0.15 11.57
C VAL A 111 -0.92 -0.17 12.40
N ALA A 112 -1.12 -0.94 13.44
CA ALA A 112 -0.08 -1.30 14.39
C ALA A 112 -0.03 -2.81 14.65
N VAL A 113 1.15 -3.27 15.05
CA VAL A 113 1.43 -4.68 15.35
C VAL A 113 2.08 -4.78 16.73
N GLY A 114 1.56 -5.67 17.57
CA GLY A 114 2.06 -5.91 18.92
C GLY A 114 2.12 -7.40 19.24
N ARG A 115 3.00 -7.77 20.18
CA ARG A 115 3.07 -9.15 20.69
C ARG A 115 1.97 -9.43 21.70
N ASP A 116 1.60 -8.39 22.46
CA ASP A 116 0.67 -8.45 23.56
C ASP A 116 -0.01 -7.08 23.81
N GLY A 117 -0.91 -7.03 24.79
CA GLY A 117 -1.62 -5.81 25.16
C GLY A 117 -0.75 -4.70 25.72
N ASP A 118 0.43 -5.02 26.25
CA ASP A 118 1.37 -4.01 26.75
C ASP A 118 2.02 -3.25 25.59
N ASP A 119 2.35 -3.96 24.48
CA ASP A 119 2.84 -3.34 23.25
C ASP A 119 1.79 -2.38 22.68
N LEU A 120 0.51 -2.79 22.57
CA LEU A 120 -0.57 -1.94 22.08
C LEU A 120 -0.83 -0.73 22.99
N SER A 121 -0.82 -0.96 24.32
CA SER A 121 -0.97 0.12 25.29
C SER A 121 0.17 1.15 25.22
N ARG A 122 1.40 0.72 24.91
CA ARG A 122 2.53 1.61 24.65
C ARG A 122 2.30 2.41 23.38
N ILE A 123 1.95 1.77 22.28
CA ILE A 123 1.66 2.44 21.00
C ILE A 123 0.55 3.48 21.18
N GLY A 124 -0.54 3.13 21.86
CA GLY A 124 -1.62 4.07 22.15
C GLY A 124 -1.16 5.30 22.93
N ARG A 125 -0.33 5.12 23.97
CA ARG A 125 0.25 6.25 24.73
C ARG A 125 1.16 7.12 23.85
N ASP A 126 1.97 6.51 22.99
CA ASP A 126 2.88 7.24 22.12
C ASP A 126 2.10 8.06 21.08
N LEU A 127 1.04 7.49 20.46
CA LEU A 127 0.13 8.20 19.57
C LEU A 127 -0.56 9.38 20.26
N ALA A 128 -1.09 9.17 21.48
CA ALA A 128 -1.71 10.24 22.26
C ALA A 128 -0.71 11.35 22.62
N SER A 129 0.56 10.98 22.90
CA SER A 129 1.63 11.94 23.21
C SER A 129 2.03 12.80 22.01
N LEU A 130 1.84 12.31 20.78
CA LEU A 130 1.99 13.11 19.57
C LEU A 130 0.88 14.15 19.39
N GLY A 131 -0.27 13.98 20.05
CA GLY A 131 -1.44 14.83 19.92
C GLY A 131 -2.57 14.22 19.09
N LEU A 132 -2.51 12.92 18.80
CA LEU A 132 -3.62 12.20 18.17
C LEU A 132 -4.70 11.87 19.21
N GLY A 133 -5.95 12.15 18.90
CA GLY A 133 -7.10 11.72 19.69
C GLY A 133 -7.50 10.30 19.29
N ILE A 134 -7.25 9.30 20.14
CA ILE A 134 -7.67 7.92 19.89
C ILE A 134 -9.18 7.82 20.10
N VAL A 135 -9.91 7.31 19.13
CA VAL A 135 -11.35 7.11 19.17
C VAL A 135 -11.70 5.65 19.41
N GLU A 136 -11.12 4.76 18.62
CA GLU A 136 -11.42 3.34 18.63
C GLU A 136 -10.19 2.52 18.24
N GLU A 137 -10.18 1.26 18.63
CA GLU A 137 -9.17 0.27 18.28
C GLU A 137 -9.86 -1.03 17.88
N GLU A 138 -9.54 -1.54 16.69
CA GLU A 138 -10.11 -2.77 16.15
C GLU A 138 -9.00 -3.78 15.88
N LEU A 139 -9.14 -5.00 16.40
CA LEU A 139 -8.28 -6.12 16.04
C LEU A 139 -8.63 -6.61 14.64
N VAL A 140 -7.65 -6.63 13.76
CA VAL A 140 -7.79 -7.12 12.40
C VAL A 140 -7.43 -8.62 12.39
N HIS A 141 -8.36 -9.43 11.88
CA HIS A 141 -8.10 -10.87 11.74
C HIS A 141 -7.36 -11.19 10.43
N ASN A 142 -7.81 -10.61 9.32
CA ASN A 142 -7.20 -10.80 8.00
C ASN A 142 -7.33 -9.53 7.16
N GLU A 143 -6.33 -9.27 6.34
CA GLU A 143 -6.36 -8.23 5.32
C GLU A 143 -6.11 -8.88 3.95
N TYR A 144 -6.85 -8.48 2.92
CA TYR A 144 -6.76 -9.07 1.59
C TYR A 144 -6.46 -8.01 0.55
N PHE A 145 -5.52 -8.27 -0.33
CA PHE A 145 -5.12 -7.38 -1.42
C PHE A 145 -5.27 -8.08 -2.76
N CYS A 146 -5.60 -7.32 -3.79
CA CYS A 146 -5.55 -7.77 -5.17
C CYS A 146 -5.01 -6.66 -6.08
N PRO A 147 -4.42 -7.00 -7.23
CA PRO A 147 -4.07 -6.01 -8.24
C PRO A 147 -5.31 -5.26 -8.74
N PHE A 148 -5.11 -4.03 -9.20
CA PHE A 148 -6.17 -3.24 -9.82
C PHE A 148 -6.50 -3.78 -11.21
N HIS A 149 -7.56 -4.57 -11.33
CA HIS A 149 -7.90 -5.36 -12.52
C HIS A 149 -8.11 -4.52 -13.79
N TRP A 150 -8.58 -3.29 -13.69
CA TRP A 150 -8.76 -2.41 -14.86
C TRP A 150 -7.45 -2.10 -15.59
N PHE A 151 -6.31 -2.37 -14.98
CA PHE A 151 -5.02 -2.29 -15.68
C PHE A 151 -4.73 -3.49 -16.59
N ASP A 152 -5.51 -4.57 -16.50
CA ASP A 152 -5.40 -5.78 -17.34
C ASP A 152 -6.50 -5.86 -18.42
N GLU A 153 -7.57 -5.07 -18.35
CA GLU A 153 -8.75 -5.14 -19.24
C GLU A 153 -8.47 -4.88 -20.74
N GLY A 154 -7.29 -4.37 -21.10
CA GLY A 154 -6.89 -4.19 -22.51
C GLY A 154 -6.53 -5.48 -23.27
N ARG A 155 -6.27 -6.61 -22.58
CA ARG A 155 -5.77 -7.85 -23.19
C ARG A 155 -6.83 -8.92 -23.45
N GLY A 156 -8.00 -8.82 -22.82
CA GLY A 156 -9.06 -9.84 -22.94
C GLY A 156 -10.00 -9.68 -24.13
N ALA A 157 -9.99 -8.54 -24.81
CA ALA A 157 -10.97 -8.24 -25.85
C ALA A 157 -10.64 -8.83 -27.24
N ASP A 158 -9.37 -9.20 -27.50
CA ASP A 158 -8.94 -9.70 -28.79
C ASP A 158 -8.85 -11.24 -28.90
N ALA A 159 -9.08 -11.97 -27.82
CA ALA A 159 -8.95 -13.44 -27.80
C ALA A 159 -10.27 -14.19 -28.18
N ASP A 160 -11.41 -13.51 -28.25
CA ASP A 160 -12.72 -14.15 -28.52
C ASP A 160 -13.39 -13.72 -29.84
N SER A 161 -12.61 -13.23 -30.80
CA SER A 161 -13.11 -12.88 -32.15
C SER A 161 -12.59 -13.83 -33.23
N GLY A 162 -12.46 -15.10 -32.92
CA GLY A 162 -11.94 -16.11 -33.85
C GLY A 162 -12.70 -17.42 -33.79
N GLU A 163 -13.99 -17.46 -34.17
CA GLU A 163 -14.67 -18.60 -34.80
C GLU A 163 -15.89 -18.12 -35.59
#